data_70f45131888bbe7560bffb44a2c6f6a9
#
_entry.id   70f45131888bbe7560bffb44a2c6f6a9
#
_cell.length_a   1.000
_cell.length_b   1.000
_cell.length_c   1.000
_cell.angle_alpha   90.00
_cell.angle_beta   90.00
_cell.angle_gamma   90.00
#
_symmetry.space_group_name_H-M   'P 1'
#
loop_
_entity.id
_entity.type
_entity.pdbx_description
1 polymer ?
#
loop_
_entity_poly.entity_id
_entity_poly.type
_entity_poly.pdbx_seq_one_letter_code
_entity_poly.pdbx_strand_id
1 'polypeptide(L)'
;VMVVVQDDFTGLLGLTRGMFPNSDVQLCTVHMLRNAKTHLSKDDAAEFTKRFRSIKNAWNSEVGGTQFEELCQRFETSAPTFVKELREKRPHYLFFLNYPDGVRRTLSTTNAVEAVNNQLEILRRNSGGYFHSEETAKLKLGIAVTSLESGRWRSVAASVLAALAQFNAMFEARFETQ
;
A
#
# COMPACT_ATOMS: atom_id res chain seq x y z
N VAL A 1 -13.10 4.51 8.35
CA VAL A 1 -11.97 4.21 7.42
C VAL A 1 -12.27 2.90 6.72
N MET A 2 -12.31 2.90 5.40
CA MET A 2 -12.64 1.72 4.59
C MET A 2 -11.43 0.82 4.33
N VAL A 3 -10.29 1.42 4.00
CA VAL A 3 -9.04 0.70 3.72
C VAL A 3 -7.86 1.40 4.40
N VAL A 4 -6.99 0.62 5.00
CA VAL A 4 -5.68 1.06 5.47
C VAL A 4 -4.60 0.44 4.58
N VAL A 5 -3.80 1.27 3.94
CA VAL A 5 -2.64 0.82 3.16
C VAL A 5 -1.39 1.06 4.00
N GLN A 6 -0.63 0.00 4.28
CA GLN A 6 0.52 0.07 5.17
C GLN A 6 1.69 -0.78 4.68
N ASP A 7 2.86 -0.53 5.24
CA ASP A 7 4.02 -1.38 5.07
C ASP A 7 3.90 -2.65 5.92
N ASP A 8 4.62 -3.69 5.53
CA ASP A 8 4.68 -4.94 6.27
C ASP A 8 5.69 -4.82 7.44
N PHE A 9 5.31 -4.02 8.45
CA PHE A 9 6.12 -3.81 9.64
C PHE A 9 5.62 -4.71 10.77
N THR A 10 6.56 -5.34 11.50
CA THR A 10 6.22 -6.24 12.61
C THR A 10 5.31 -5.54 13.63
N GLY A 11 4.16 -6.14 13.95
CA GLY A 11 3.17 -5.62 14.88
C GLY A 11 2.21 -4.58 14.32
N LEU A 12 2.53 -3.92 13.19
CA LEU A 12 1.68 -2.86 12.62
C LEU A 12 0.31 -3.40 12.18
N LEU A 13 0.25 -4.60 11.62
CA LEU A 13 -1.01 -5.22 11.20
C LEU A 13 -1.97 -5.44 12.39
N GLY A 14 -1.43 -5.91 13.53
CA GLY A 14 -2.22 -6.08 14.76
C GLY A 14 -2.74 -4.77 15.31
N LEU A 15 -1.90 -3.73 15.33
CA LEU A 15 -2.27 -2.39 15.76
C LEU A 15 -3.37 -1.80 14.87
N THR A 16 -3.20 -1.90 13.55
CA THR A 16 -4.19 -1.39 12.58
C THR A 16 -5.54 -2.07 12.74
N ARG A 17 -5.58 -3.38 12.93
CA ARG A 17 -6.82 -4.12 13.18
C ARG A 17 -7.48 -3.72 14.50
N GLY A 18 -6.70 -3.42 15.53
CA GLY A 18 -7.22 -2.91 16.81
C GLY A 18 -7.83 -1.52 16.68
N MET A 19 -7.21 -0.63 15.91
CA MET A 19 -7.68 0.75 15.72
C MET A 19 -8.82 0.88 14.70
N PHE A 20 -8.83 0.05 13.67
CA PHE A 20 -9.77 0.08 12.56
C PHE A 20 -10.35 -1.32 12.28
N PRO A 21 -11.14 -1.89 13.21
CA PRO A 21 -11.60 -3.30 13.11
C PRO A 21 -12.45 -3.59 11.87
N ASN A 22 -13.16 -2.60 11.36
CA ASN A 22 -14.02 -2.71 10.17
C ASN A 22 -13.33 -2.29 8.87
N SER A 23 -12.03 -2.03 8.91
CA SER A 23 -11.26 -1.63 7.73
C SER A 23 -10.55 -2.81 7.10
N ASP A 24 -10.47 -2.79 5.78
CA ASP A 24 -9.59 -3.68 5.05
C ASP A 24 -8.13 -3.25 5.21
N VAL A 25 -7.22 -4.21 5.24
CA VAL A 25 -5.79 -3.91 5.31
C VAL A 25 -5.10 -4.42 4.07
N GLN A 26 -4.49 -3.49 3.34
CA GLN A 26 -3.63 -3.75 2.19
C GLN A 26 -2.17 -3.54 2.56
N LEU A 27 -1.34 -4.55 2.39
CA LEU A 27 0.11 -4.42 2.51
C LEU A 27 0.73 -3.86 1.23
N CYS A 28 1.69 -2.95 1.39
CA CYS A 28 2.35 -2.27 0.29
C CYS A 28 3.10 -3.25 -0.63
N THR A 29 2.67 -3.34 -1.88
CA THR A 29 3.29 -4.23 -2.87
C THR A 29 4.68 -3.75 -3.32
N VAL A 30 4.98 -2.46 -3.21
CA VAL A 30 6.32 -1.92 -3.52
C VAL A 30 7.33 -2.40 -2.49
N HIS A 31 6.99 -2.37 -1.20
CA HIS A 31 7.85 -2.89 -0.14
C HIS A 31 8.04 -4.40 -0.25
N MET A 32 6.99 -5.15 -0.57
CA MET A 32 7.12 -6.59 -0.88
C MET A 32 8.11 -6.85 -2.02
N LEU A 33 8.03 -6.10 -3.13
CA LEU A 33 8.96 -6.23 -4.25
C LEU A 33 10.40 -5.80 -3.91
N ARG A 34 10.57 -4.84 -3.02
CA ARG A 34 11.89 -4.47 -2.47
C ARG A 34 12.43 -5.59 -1.61
N ASN A 35 11.59 -6.18 -0.75
CA ASN A 35 11.96 -7.32 0.09
C ASN A 35 12.32 -8.56 -0.73
N ALA A 36 11.61 -8.85 -1.83
CA ALA A 36 11.96 -9.95 -2.73
C ALA A 36 13.42 -9.88 -3.22
N LYS A 37 13.96 -8.67 -3.45
CA LYS A 37 15.35 -8.47 -3.89
C LYS A 37 16.40 -8.85 -2.83
N THR A 38 16.01 -8.95 -1.55
CA THR A 38 16.92 -9.36 -0.48
C THR A 38 16.96 -10.88 -0.29
N HIS A 39 15.95 -11.58 -0.81
CA HIS A 39 15.79 -13.04 -0.67
C HIS A 39 16.05 -13.81 -1.96
N LEU A 40 16.02 -13.15 -3.11
CA LEU A 40 16.15 -13.76 -4.43
C LEU A 40 17.41 -13.25 -5.14
N SER A 41 17.95 -14.07 -6.07
CA SER A 41 18.96 -13.61 -7.00
C SER A 41 18.47 -12.41 -7.83
N LYS A 42 19.38 -11.67 -8.46
CA LYS A 42 19.00 -10.51 -9.31
C LYS A 42 18.02 -10.91 -10.41
N ASP A 43 18.26 -12.04 -11.07
CA ASP A 43 17.43 -12.51 -12.18
C ASP A 43 16.08 -13.04 -11.68
N ASP A 44 16.07 -13.81 -10.59
CA ASP A 44 14.84 -14.28 -9.95
C ASP A 44 13.98 -13.11 -9.42
N ALA A 45 14.60 -12.09 -8.84
CA ALA A 45 13.88 -10.90 -8.39
C ALA A 45 13.27 -10.10 -9.56
N ALA A 46 13.93 -10.07 -10.71
CA ALA A 46 13.39 -9.48 -11.92
C ALA A 46 12.19 -10.29 -12.45
N GLU A 47 12.31 -11.62 -12.51
CA GLU A 47 11.23 -12.53 -12.88
C GLU A 47 10.04 -12.40 -11.90
N PHE A 48 10.29 -12.43 -10.60
CA PHE A 48 9.29 -12.24 -9.55
C PHE A 48 8.52 -10.94 -9.76
N THR A 49 9.25 -9.84 -9.98
CA THR A 49 8.64 -8.52 -10.22
C THR A 49 7.76 -8.52 -11.47
N LYS A 50 8.21 -9.15 -12.56
CA LYS A 50 7.45 -9.25 -13.82
C LYS A 50 6.16 -10.04 -13.61
N ARG A 51 6.23 -11.21 -12.98
CA ARG A 51 5.06 -12.06 -12.68
C ARG A 51 4.08 -11.35 -11.74
N PHE A 52 4.57 -10.69 -10.70
CA PHE A 52 3.70 -9.96 -9.78
C PHE A 52 3.00 -8.76 -10.46
N ARG A 53 3.63 -8.09 -11.41
CA ARG A 53 2.95 -7.05 -12.23
C ARG A 53 1.78 -7.62 -13.03
N SER A 54 1.88 -8.86 -13.51
CA SER A 54 0.76 -9.53 -14.18
C SER A 54 -0.41 -9.76 -13.21
N ILE A 55 -0.11 -10.20 -11.97
CA ILE A 55 -1.12 -10.40 -10.92
C ILE A 55 -1.87 -9.09 -10.61
N LYS A 56 -1.18 -7.96 -10.61
CA LYS A 56 -1.82 -6.64 -10.38
C LYS A 56 -2.89 -6.28 -11.43
N ASN A 57 -2.80 -6.86 -12.62
CA ASN A 57 -3.73 -6.68 -13.72
C ASN A 57 -4.74 -7.84 -13.83
N ALA A 58 -4.81 -8.72 -12.84
CA ALA A 58 -5.74 -9.84 -12.84
C ALA A 58 -7.19 -9.34 -12.90
N TRP A 59 -8.00 -10.04 -13.66
CA TRP A 59 -9.42 -9.72 -13.85
C TRP A 59 -10.19 -9.65 -12.52
N ASN A 60 -9.94 -10.59 -11.62
CA ASN A 60 -10.56 -10.66 -10.29
C ASN A 60 -9.58 -11.22 -9.25
N SER A 61 -10.01 -11.28 -8.00
CA SER A 61 -9.22 -11.80 -6.88
C SER A 61 -8.95 -13.31 -6.96
N GLU A 62 -9.81 -14.10 -7.59
CA GLU A 62 -9.63 -15.54 -7.78
C GLU A 62 -8.47 -15.81 -8.75
N VAL A 63 -8.52 -15.21 -9.94
CA VAL A 63 -7.44 -15.31 -10.94
C VAL A 63 -6.12 -14.77 -10.37
N GLY A 64 -6.15 -13.61 -9.71
CA GLY A 64 -4.96 -13.06 -9.05
C GLY A 64 -4.41 -13.97 -7.97
N GLY A 65 -5.29 -14.62 -7.22
CA GLY A 65 -4.93 -15.61 -6.20
C GLY A 65 -4.26 -16.86 -6.77
N THR A 66 -4.74 -17.39 -7.89
CA THR A 66 -4.14 -18.52 -8.60
C THR A 66 -2.76 -18.16 -9.12
N GLN A 67 -2.64 -17.02 -9.82
CA GLN A 67 -1.36 -16.53 -10.31
C GLN A 67 -0.34 -16.26 -9.19
N PHE A 68 -0.82 -15.80 -8.02
CA PHE A 68 0.04 -15.61 -6.84
C PHE A 68 0.56 -16.93 -6.28
N GLU A 69 -0.27 -17.96 -6.26
CA GLU A 69 0.18 -19.29 -5.83
C GLU A 69 1.18 -19.89 -6.81
N GLU A 70 0.98 -19.75 -8.13
CA GLU A 70 1.95 -20.13 -9.16
C GLU A 70 3.28 -19.39 -8.97
N LEU A 71 3.22 -18.08 -8.63
CA LEU A 71 4.41 -17.30 -8.29
C LEU A 71 5.12 -17.88 -7.06
N CYS A 72 4.38 -18.21 -6.00
CA CYS A 72 4.94 -18.81 -4.80
C CYS A 72 5.61 -20.16 -5.10
N GLN A 73 4.95 -21.06 -5.84
CA GLN A 73 5.48 -22.35 -6.23
C GLN A 73 6.79 -22.23 -7.04
N ARG A 74 6.85 -21.25 -7.96
CA ARG A 74 8.05 -21.01 -8.78
C ARG A 74 9.29 -20.68 -7.93
N PHE A 75 9.14 -20.01 -6.79
CA PHE A 75 10.25 -19.56 -5.96
C PHE A 75 10.38 -20.33 -4.63
N GLU A 76 9.57 -21.35 -4.39
CA GLU A 76 9.55 -22.12 -3.14
C GLU A 76 10.88 -22.77 -2.81
N THR A 77 11.57 -23.30 -3.82
CA THR A 77 12.87 -23.96 -3.64
C THR A 77 14.00 -22.94 -3.42
N SER A 78 13.96 -21.78 -4.10
CA SER A 78 15.03 -20.78 -4.02
C SER A 78 14.93 -19.87 -2.81
N ALA A 79 13.70 -19.64 -2.28
CA ALA A 79 13.46 -18.77 -1.14
C ALA A 79 12.30 -19.26 -0.25
N PRO A 80 12.42 -20.45 0.40
CA PRO A 80 11.30 -21.09 1.09
C PRO A 80 10.73 -20.26 2.24
N THR A 81 11.55 -19.59 3.03
CA THR A 81 11.10 -18.75 4.15
C THR A 81 10.32 -17.53 3.64
N PHE A 82 10.83 -16.86 2.63
CA PHE A 82 10.16 -15.70 2.02
C PHE A 82 8.82 -16.10 1.40
N VAL A 83 8.78 -17.23 0.68
CA VAL A 83 7.53 -17.73 0.07
C VAL A 83 6.50 -18.12 1.13
N LYS A 84 6.92 -18.72 2.24
CA LYS A 84 6.04 -19.03 3.37
C LYS A 84 5.38 -17.74 3.91
N GLU A 85 6.17 -16.71 4.16
CA GLU A 85 5.65 -15.41 4.61
C GLU A 85 4.69 -14.77 3.59
N LEU A 86 4.98 -14.88 2.29
CA LEU A 86 4.11 -14.40 1.24
C LEU A 86 2.74 -15.08 1.27
N ARG A 87 2.71 -16.42 1.43
CA ARG A 87 1.46 -17.19 1.52
C ARG A 87 0.64 -16.81 2.75
N GLU A 88 1.29 -16.67 3.91
CA GLU A 88 0.63 -16.26 5.16
C GLU A 88 -0.02 -14.88 5.04
N LYS A 89 0.64 -13.96 4.33
CA LYS A 89 0.19 -12.57 4.14
C LYS A 89 -0.58 -12.34 2.83
N ARG A 90 -0.79 -13.38 2.01
CA ARG A 90 -1.49 -13.32 0.72
C ARG A 90 -2.79 -12.50 0.77
N PRO A 91 -3.71 -12.70 1.75
CA PRO A 91 -4.95 -11.94 1.79
C PRO A 91 -4.74 -10.44 1.82
N HIS A 92 -3.69 -10.00 2.50
CA HIS A 92 -3.35 -8.58 2.63
C HIS A 92 -2.57 -8.03 1.43
N TYR A 93 -1.74 -8.84 0.76
CA TYR A 93 -1.03 -8.39 -0.45
C TYR A 93 -1.93 -8.28 -1.67
N LEU A 94 -3.01 -9.06 -1.74
CA LEU A 94 -3.92 -9.11 -2.88
C LEU A 94 -5.26 -8.40 -2.62
N PHE A 95 -5.42 -7.77 -1.45
CA PHE A 95 -6.71 -7.19 -1.06
C PHE A 95 -7.22 -6.16 -2.07
N PHE A 96 -6.32 -5.38 -2.68
CA PHE A 96 -6.65 -4.40 -3.70
C PHE A 96 -7.45 -4.97 -4.89
N LEU A 97 -7.35 -6.27 -5.17
CA LEU A 97 -8.08 -6.93 -6.26
C LEU A 97 -9.59 -7.00 -6.03
N ASN A 98 -10.05 -6.80 -4.79
CA ASN A 98 -11.47 -6.75 -4.44
C ASN A 98 -12.09 -5.37 -4.74
N TYR A 99 -11.28 -4.41 -5.17
CA TYR A 99 -11.70 -3.04 -5.48
C TYR A 99 -11.78 -2.78 -6.99
N PRO A 100 -12.54 -1.74 -7.40
CA PRO A 100 -12.61 -1.34 -8.80
C PRO A 100 -11.23 -1.01 -9.39
N ASP A 101 -11.01 -1.36 -10.65
CA ASP A 101 -9.71 -1.21 -11.34
C ASP A 101 -9.12 0.20 -11.23
N GLY A 102 -9.98 1.23 -11.30
CA GLY A 102 -9.57 2.62 -11.22
C GLY A 102 -8.84 3.00 -9.92
N VAL A 103 -9.10 2.27 -8.82
CA VAL A 103 -8.47 2.55 -7.51
C VAL A 103 -7.39 1.54 -7.12
N ARG A 104 -7.29 0.38 -7.79
CA ARG A 104 -6.34 -0.69 -7.44
C ARG A 104 -4.90 -0.21 -7.38
N ARG A 105 -4.50 0.64 -8.34
CA ARG A 105 -3.15 1.21 -8.38
C ARG A 105 -2.84 2.04 -7.14
N THR A 106 -3.78 2.85 -6.70
CA THR A 106 -3.65 3.69 -5.51
C THR A 106 -3.60 2.85 -4.25
N LEU A 107 -4.46 1.83 -4.13
CA LEU A 107 -4.54 0.97 -2.95
C LEU A 107 -3.34 0.02 -2.82
N SER A 108 -2.70 -0.36 -3.91
CA SER A 108 -1.63 -1.36 -3.87
C SER A 108 -0.28 -0.83 -3.37
N THR A 109 -0.15 0.47 -3.06
CA THR A 109 1.13 1.09 -2.68
C THR A 109 0.97 2.17 -1.62
N THR A 110 2.04 2.43 -0.87
CA THR A 110 2.13 3.54 0.10
C THR A 110 2.74 4.81 -0.53
N ASN A 111 2.71 4.96 -1.85
CA ASN A 111 3.36 6.09 -2.54
C ASN A 111 2.90 7.48 -2.05
N ALA A 112 1.62 7.62 -1.67
CA ALA A 112 1.12 8.87 -1.11
C ALA A 112 1.80 9.20 0.23
N VAL A 113 1.93 8.20 1.12
CA VAL A 113 2.63 8.34 2.41
C VAL A 113 4.12 8.62 2.19
N GLU A 114 4.77 7.91 1.25
CA GLU A 114 6.16 8.18 0.88
C GLU A 114 6.36 9.62 0.38
N ALA A 115 5.41 10.16 -0.39
CA ALA A 115 5.47 11.55 -0.86
C ALA A 115 5.38 12.56 0.28
N VAL A 116 4.54 12.31 1.30
CA VAL A 116 4.50 13.12 2.52
C VAL A 116 5.81 13.01 3.27
N ASN A 117 6.29 11.80 3.54
CA ASN A 117 7.53 11.58 4.28
C ASN A 117 8.72 12.27 3.60
N ASN A 118 8.79 12.26 2.27
CA ASN A 118 9.82 12.99 1.54
C ASN A 118 9.74 14.51 1.77
N GLN A 119 8.54 15.10 1.82
CA GLN A 119 8.38 16.52 2.14
C GLN A 119 8.80 16.81 3.60
N LEU A 120 8.45 15.95 4.54
CA LEU A 120 8.87 16.07 5.93
C LEU A 120 10.40 16.00 6.06
N GLU A 121 11.04 15.09 5.33
CA GLU A 121 12.51 14.98 5.32
C GLU A 121 13.20 16.20 4.71
N ILE A 122 12.65 16.79 3.65
CA ILE A 122 13.13 18.06 3.10
C ILE A 122 13.02 19.16 4.14
N LEU A 123 11.89 19.27 4.84
CA LEU A 123 11.70 20.25 5.91
C LEU A 123 12.69 20.05 7.05
N ARG A 124 12.93 18.80 7.47
CA ARG A 124 13.92 18.47 8.51
C ARG A 124 15.31 18.92 8.11
N ARG A 125 15.75 18.60 6.88
CA ARG A 125 17.05 19.02 6.35
C ARG A 125 17.19 20.54 6.28
N ASN A 126 16.17 21.24 5.80
CA ASN A 126 16.16 22.70 5.73
C ASN A 126 16.13 23.37 7.11
N SER A 127 15.83 22.61 8.16
CA SER A 127 15.86 23.06 9.56
C SER A 127 17.14 22.67 10.28
N GLY A 128 18.22 22.31 9.56
CA GLY A 128 19.50 21.92 10.15
C GLY A 128 19.54 20.48 10.67
N GLY A 129 18.61 19.62 10.22
CA GLY A 129 18.55 18.19 10.58
C GLY A 129 17.64 17.86 11.74
N TYR A 130 17.11 18.86 12.46
CA TYR A 130 16.18 18.68 13.58
C TYR A 130 15.20 19.85 13.69
N PHE A 131 14.16 19.68 14.51
CA PHE A 131 13.25 20.78 14.86
C PHE A 131 13.59 21.27 16.28
N HIS A 132 13.67 22.59 16.46
CA HIS A 132 14.09 23.21 17.72
C HIS A 132 13.08 22.99 18.86
N SER A 133 11.79 22.82 18.53
CA SER A 133 10.73 22.53 19.48
C SER A 133 9.59 21.76 18.80
N GLU A 134 8.70 21.17 19.62
CA GLU A 134 7.51 20.49 19.14
C GLU A 134 6.57 21.47 18.40
N GLU A 135 6.44 22.71 18.89
CA GLU A 135 5.62 23.75 18.25
C GLU A 135 6.18 24.12 16.87
N THR A 136 7.50 24.26 16.75
CA THR A 136 8.17 24.52 15.45
C THR A 136 7.95 23.35 14.50
N ALA A 137 8.03 22.10 14.98
CA ALA A 137 7.73 20.93 14.16
C ALA A 137 6.28 20.95 13.68
N LYS A 138 5.31 21.11 14.59
CA LYS A 138 3.88 21.17 14.25
C LYS A 138 3.56 22.26 13.24
N LEU A 139 4.11 23.48 13.42
CA LEU A 139 3.90 24.60 12.51
C LEU A 139 4.43 24.28 11.09
N LYS A 140 5.69 23.84 10.98
CA LYS A 140 6.29 23.52 9.70
C LYS A 140 5.60 22.35 9.00
N LEU A 141 5.21 21.31 9.75
CA LEU A 141 4.45 20.19 9.23
C LEU A 141 3.05 20.64 8.74
N GLY A 142 2.36 21.47 9.51
CA GLY A 142 1.08 22.03 9.12
C GLY A 142 1.16 22.82 7.82
N ILE A 143 2.16 23.71 7.67
CA ILE A 143 2.40 24.46 6.43
C ILE A 143 2.66 23.50 5.25
N ALA A 144 3.45 22.45 5.44
CA ALA A 144 3.75 21.50 4.37
C ALA A 144 2.50 20.71 3.94
N VAL A 145 1.70 20.23 4.89
CA VAL A 145 0.45 19.51 4.59
C VAL A 145 -0.53 20.43 3.86
N THR A 146 -0.76 21.64 4.35
CA THR A 146 -1.63 22.62 3.70
C THR A 146 -1.15 22.95 2.27
N SER A 147 0.17 23.06 2.07
CA SER A 147 0.74 23.26 0.72
C SER A 147 0.50 22.07 -0.21
N LEU A 148 0.56 20.84 0.31
CA LEU A 148 0.24 19.64 -0.47
C LEU A 148 -1.25 19.59 -0.82
N GLU A 149 -2.12 19.87 0.12
CA GLU A 149 -3.59 19.87 -0.06
C GLU A 149 -4.05 20.94 -1.05
N SER A 150 -3.49 22.14 -0.96
CA SER A 150 -3.82 23.24 -1.88
C SER A 150 -3.19 23.09 -3.27
N GLY A 151 -2.11 22.29 -3.39
CA GLY A 151 -1.35 22.07 -4.61
C GLY A 151 -1.57 20.68 -5.23
N ARG A 152 -0.64 19.78 -4.98
CA ARG A 152 -0.59 18.44 -5.62
C ARG A 152 -1.82 17.57 -5.33
N TRP A 153 -2.42 17.68 -4.14
CA TRP A 153 -3.55 16.87 -3.70
C TRP A 153 -4.90 17.59 -3.76
N ARG A 154 -4.94 18.76 -4.41
CA ARG A 154 -6.15 19.53 -4.57
C ARG A 154 -7.25 18.77 -5.33
N SER A 155 -6.87 17.89 -6.25
CA SER A 155 -7.82 17.15 -7.06
C SER A 155 -7.64 15.65 -6.87
N VAL A 156 -8.76 14.93 -6.80
CA VAL A 156 -8.80 13.48 -6.81
C VAL A 156 -8.36 12.97 -8.18
N ALA A 157 -7.59 11.89 -8.22
CA ALA A 157 -7.17 11.28 -9.48
C ALA A 157 -8.39 10.88 -10.33
N ALA A 158 -8.36 11.14 -11.63
CA ALA A 158 -9.48 10.87 -12.53
C ALA A 158 -9.95 9.42 -12.49
N SER A 159 -9.02 8.46 -12.31
CA SER A 159 -9.35 7.04 -12.17
C SER A 159 -10.13 6.72 -10.88
N VAL A 160 -9.88 7.45 -9.81
CA VAL A 160 -10.62 7.32 -8.55
C VAL A 160 -12.00 7.96 -8.68
N LEU A 161 -12.08 9.12 -9.33
CA LEU A 161 -13.37 9.76 -9.61
C LEU A 161 -14.29 8.88 -10.47
N ALA A 162 -13.75 8.21 -11.47
CA ALA A 162 -14.51 7.28 -12.32
C ALA A 162 -15.06 6.06 -11.53
N ALA A 163 -14.40 5.66 -10.44
CA ALA A 163 -14.83 4.56 -9.59
C ALA A 163 -15.62 5.01 -8.33
N LEU A 164 -15.86 6.31 -8.16
CA LEU A 164 -16.40 6.88 -6.91
C LEU A 164 -17.77 6.30 -6.55
N ALA A 165 -18.66 6.11 -7.53
CA ALA A 165 -19.99 5.53 -7.28
C ALA A 165 -19.90 4.11 -6.73
N GLN A 166 -19.02 3.27 -7.29
CA GLN A 166 -18.79 1.91 -6.80
C GLN A 166 -18.16 1.93 -5.40
N PHE A 167 -17.24 2.86 -5.15
CA PHE A 167 -16.60 3.00 -3.85
C PHE A 167 -17.59 3.43 -2.76
N ASN A 168 -18.49 4.36 -3.07
CA ASN A 168 -19.55 4.79 -2.17
C ASN A 168 -20.53 3.64 -1.86
N ALA A 169 -20.97 2.90 -2.87
CA ALA A 169 -21.83 1.75 -2.65
C ALA A 169 -21.17 0.67 -1.74
N MET A 170 -19.86 0.43 -1.90
CA MET A 170 -19.10 -0.46 -1.01
C MET A 170 -19.01 0.10 0.42
N PHE A 171 -18.90 1.41 0.57
CA PHE A 171 -18.85 2.07 1.87
C PHE A 171 -20.21 1.97 2.58
N GLU A 172 -21.30 2.32 1.90
CA GLU A 172 -22.67 2.25 2.41
C GLU A 172 -23.00 0.81 2.84
N ALA A 173 -22.72 -0.18 1.98
CA ALA A 173 -22.96 -1.59 2.30
C ALA A 173 -22.21 -2.08 3.55
N ARG A 174 -21.06 -1.48 3.88
CA ARG A 174 -20.25 -1.87 5.04
C ARG A 174 -20.59 -1.14 6.32
N PHE A 175 -20.93 0.15 6.24
CA PHE A 175 -21.00 1.02 7.41
C PHE A 175 -22.39 1.58 7.71
N GLU A 176 -23.31 1.58 6.73
CA GLU A 176 -24.65 2.16 6.91
C GLU A 176 -25.76 1.10 7.08
N THR A 177 -25.41 -0.18 6.88
CA THR A 177 -26.37 -1.31 7.04
C THR A 177 -26.29 -1.94 8.44
N GLN A 178 -25.61 -1.30 9.39
CA GLN A 178 -25.58 -1.67 10.80
C GLN A 178 -26.39 -0.64 11.60
#